data_a15cce4bb846c7bf134c66cda9671ea4
#
_entry.id   a15cce4bb846c7bf134c66cda9671ea4
#
_cell.length_a   1.000
_cell.length_b   1.000
_cell.length_c   1.000
_cell.angle_alpha   90.00
_cell.angle_beta   90.00
_cell.angle_gamma   90.00
#
_symmetry.space_group_name_H-M   'P 1'
#
loop_
_entity.id
_entity.type
_entity.pdbx_description
1 polymer ?
#
loop_
_entity_poly.entity_id
_entity_poly.type
_entity_poly.pdbx_seq_one_letter_code
_entity_poly.pdbx_strand_id
1 'polypeptide(L)'
;MKKWPLYVLVCLMLLAGCSAAQSSKGGGDLKEINIGVQQSLSPLLLAKEKGWFEKEFAKEGIQVKWTEFQSGPPQFEGLAADKLDFSQVGNSPVIAGQAAGIDFKEIGLSQDGLKANGILVKKGSGINDIKDLKGKKVAVAKGSSGFDFLYKVIDKAGLKPSDVNIIQLQPDEAMPAFDSGAIDAWSIWEPFLSLKTIKGDAAILVDGEQIDKYSPGFTLVRSQFAEQYPDEVIRFLKVYDKAVKWQKTHKKRAVEAYAKIKNLDKEVVENVLNNTEPLNEPITDRIIRTQQETADFQYKLKAINKEIDVKEVVDNSFIKKALKGGDDK
;
A
#
# COMPACT_ATOMS: atom_id res chain seq x y z
N MET A 1 51.22 29.47 64.26
CA MET A 1 52.51 29.09 63.62
C MET A 1 52.22 27.88 62.72
N LYS A 2 52.23 28.03 61.47
CA LYS A 2 52.85 27.23 60.41
C LYS A 2 52.28 27.60 59.07
N LYS A 3 53.13 28.11 58.26
CA LYS A 3 52.97 28.57 56.90
C LYS A 3 52.67 27.41 55.95
N TRP A 4 51.80 27.63 54.95
CA TRP A 4 51.79 26.85 53.75
C TRP A 4 51.71 27.72 52.51
N PRO A 5 52.71 27.66 51.65
CA PRO A 5 52.73 28.43 50.42
C PRO A 5 52.09 27.60 49.26
N LEU A 6 51.17 28.20 48.53
CA LEU A 6 51.34 28.63 47.15
C LEU A 6 52.07 27.66 46.21
N TYR A 7 51.28 26.69 45.59
CA TYR A 7 51.56 26.04 44.31
C TYR A 7 50.28 25.67 43.66
N VAL A 8 49.49 26.66 43.20
CA VAL A 8 48.37 26.44 42.28
C VAL A 8 48.39 27.57 41.27
N LEU A 9 49.30 27.52 40.36
CA LEU A 9 49.24 28.36 39.16
C LEU A 9 50.29 27.83 38.18
N VAL A 10 49.97 26.88 37.36
CA VAL A 10 50.50 26.59 36.01
C VAL A 10 49.90 25.23 35.55
N CYS A 11 48.71 25.23 34.98
CA CYS A 11 48.20 24.20 34.05
C CYS A 11 46.90 24.67 33.41
N LEU A 12 46.92 25.90 32.93
CA LEU A 12 45.80 26.45 32.12
C LEU A 12 46.44 26.99 30.84
N MET A 13 46.66 26.08 29.89
CA MET A 13 46.84 26.36 28.45
C MET A 13 47.28 25.05 27.80
N LEU A 14 46.37 24.47 27.01
CA LEU A 14 46.58 23.61 25.85
C LEU A 14 45.43 22.62 25.71
N LEU A 15 44.22 23.13 25.46
CA LEU A 15 43.11 22.37 24.88
C LEU A 15 42.35 23.26 23.89
N ALA A 16 43.08 23.83 22.93
CA ALA A 16 42.51 24.27 21.68
C ALA A 16 42.56 23.08 20.71
N GLY A 17 41.78 22.03 21.01
CA GLY A 17 41.54 20.91 20.11
C GLY A 17 40.38 21.28 19.19
N CYS A 18 40.64 21.31 17.91
CA CYS A 18 39.70 21.50 16.83
C CYS A 18 38.42 20.64 17.05
N SER A 19 37.34 21.28 17.46
CA SER A 19 35.99 20.73 17.29
C SER A 19 35.63 20.89 15.81
N ALA A 20 36.06 19.93 14.99
CA ALA A 20 35.38 19.68 13.74
C ALA A 20 33.95 19.31 14.11
N ALA A 21 33.04 20.21 13.85
CA ALA A 21 31.61 19.94 13.95
C ALA A 21 31.28 18.82 12.95
N GLN A 22 31.41 17.58 13.40
CA GLN A 22 30.83 16.43 12.79
C GLN A 22 29.33 16.56 13.10
N SER A 23 28.56 17.05 12.13
CA SER A 23 27.12 16.98 12.19
C SER A 23 26.77 15.46 12.31
N SER A 24 26.62 15.03 13.56
CA SER A 24 25.97 13.72 13.82
C SER A 24 24.56 13.83 13.28
N LYS A 25 24.31 13.28 12.08
CA LYS A 25 22.97 12.92 11.66
C LYS A 25 22.40 12.06 12.79
N GLY A 26 21.37 12.57 13.46
CA GLY A 26 20.69 11.90 14.54
C GLY A 26 19.88 10.73 14.00
N GLY A 27 20.52 9.59 13.89
CA GLY A 27 19.89 8.31 13.69
C GLY A 27 20.60 7.33 14.61
N GLY A 28 19.88 6.74 15.58
CA GLY A 28 20.37 5.56 16.27
C GLY A 28 20.71 4.47 15.25
N ASP A 29 21.51 3.49 15.67
CA ASP A 29 21.96 2.37 14.83
C ASP A 29 20.71 1.56 14.38
N LEU A 30 20.20 1.82 13.16
CA LEU A 30 19.03 1.13 12.60
C LEU A 30 19.40 -0.33 12.37
N LYS A 31 18.75 -1.25 13.07
CA LYS A 31 19.06 -2.68 12.98
C LYS A 31 18.02 -3.45 12.15
N GLU A 32 16.83 -2.90 12.00
CA GLU A 32 15.71 -3.61 11.41
C GLU A 32 14.76 -2.67 10.67
N ILE A 33 14.22 -3.14 9.54
CA ILE A 33 13.15 -2.51 8.79
C ILE A 33 11.99 -3.50 8.66
N ASN A 34 10.77 -3.04 8.96
CA ASN A 34 9.56 -3.83 8.95
C ASN A 34 8.67 -3.43 7.76
N ILE A 35 8.41 -4.36 6.86
CA ILE A 35 7.67 -4.12 5.61
C ILE A 35 6.37 -4.93 5.60
N GLY A 36 5.24 -4.23 5.43
CA GLY A 36 3.94 -4.84 5.21
C GLY A 36 3.72 -5.19 3.74
N VAL A 37 3.21 -6.39 3.47
CA VAL A 37 2.85 -6.85 2.13
C VAL A 37 1.47 -7.49 2.13
N GLN A 38 0.71 -7.31 1.03
CA GLN A 38 -0.61 -7.94 0.87
C GLN A 38 -0.55 -9.18 -0.01
N GLN A 39 -1.65 -9.93 -0.02
CA GLN A 39 -1.89 -11.07 -0.94
C GLN A 39 -2.12 -10.59 -2.39
N SER A 40 -1.21 -9.77 -2.91
CA SER A 40 -1.28 -9.20 -4.26
C SER A 40 -0.07 -9.62 -5.09
N LEU A 41 -0.20 -9.65 -6.42
CA LEU A 41 0.91 -9.91 -7.34
C LEU A 41 1.60 -8.59 -7.66
N SER A 42 2.43 -8.10 -6.74
CA SER A 42 3.09 -6.80 -6.82
C SER A 42 4.61 -6.91 -6.95
N PRO A 43 5.30 -5.91 -7.53
CA PRO A 43 6.76 -5.88 -7.53
C PRO A 43 7.38 -5.96 -6.13
N LEU A 44 6.66 -5.50 -5.09
CA LEU A 44 7.12 -5.63 -3.70
C LEU A 44 7.22 -7.10 -3.27
N LEU A 45 6.18 -7.91 -3.59
CA LEU A 45 6.21 -9.36 -3.35
C LEU A 45 7.34 -10.02 -4.14
N LEU A 46 7.53 -9.63 -5.40
CA LEU A 46 8.60 -10.16 -6.24
C LEU A 46 9.99 -9.86 -5.65
N ALA A 47 10.20 -8.63 -5.18
CA ALA A 47 11.45 -8.21 -4.56
C ALA A 47 11.73 -8.97 -3.26
N LYS A 48 10.70 -9.20 -2.43
CA LYS A 48 10.74 -10.06 -1.24
C LYS A 48 11.25 -11.45 -1.61
N GLU A 49 10.58 -12.11 -2.56
CA GLU A 49 10.92 -13.51 -2.96
C GLU A 49 12.31 -13.64 -3.60
N LYS A 50 12.82 -12.55 -4.18
CA LYS A 50 14.17 -12.50 -4.74
C LYS A 50 15.24 -12.05 -3.74
N GLY A 51 14.86 -11.73 -2.51
CA GLY A 51 15.77 -11.25 -1.47
C GLY A 51 16.47 -9.93 -1.82
N TRP A 52 15.82 -9.06 -2.62
CA TRP A 52 16.47 -7.84 -3.08
C TRP A 52 16.56 -6.78 -2.00
N PHE A 53 15.57 -6.69 -1.14
CA PHE A 53 15.60 -5.81 0.02
C PHE A 53 16.62 -6.29 1.04
N GLU A 54 16.62 -7.57 1.38
CA GLU A 54 17.56 -8.18 2.32
C GLU A 54 19.00 -7.96 1.85
N LYS A 55 19.28 -8.21 0.56
CA LYS A 55 20.61 -7.99 -0.02
C LYS A 55 21.05 -6.53 0.04
N GLU A 56 20.13 -5.60 -0.19
CA GLU A 56 20.46 -4.18 -0.19
C GLU A 56 20.72 -3.65 1.21
N PHE A 57 19.83 -3.96 2.15
CA PHE A 57 19.91 -3.46 3.52
C PHE A 57 20.98 -4.15 4.37
N ALA A 58 21.32 -5.40 4.06
CA ALA A 58 22.44 -6.12 4.71
C ALA A 58 23.81 -5.44 4.51
N LYS A 59 23.97 -4.57 3.50
CA LYS A 59 25.19 -3.80 3.29
C LYS A 59 25.49 -2.83 4.44
N GLU A 60 24.42 -2.39 5.12
CA GLU A 60 24.48 -1.49 6.28
C GLU A 60 24.20 -2.25 7.60
N GLY A 61 24.19 -3.58 7.57
CA GLY A 61 23.89 -4.41 8.75
C GLY A 61 22.42 -4.38 9.18
N ILE A 62 21.52 -3.92 8.31
CA ILE A 62 20.08 -3.79 8.60
C ILE A 62 19.36 -5.06 8.17
N GLN A 63 18.56 -5.63 9.06
CA GLN A 63 17.68 -6.77 8.78
C GLN A 63 16.35 -6.29 8.19
N VAL A 64 15.76 -7.08 7.28
CA VAL A 64 14.44 -6.81 6.72
C VAL A 64 13.47 -7.87 7.23
N LYS A 65 12.36 -7.43 7.83
CA LYS A 65 11.25 -8.28 8.26
C LYS A 65 10.00 -8.00 7.46
N TRP A 66 9.29 -9.06 7.12
CA TRP A 66 8.06 -9.02 6.35
C TRP A 66 6.88 -9.49 7.18
N THR A 67 5.77 -8.76 7.06
CA THR A 67 4.47 -9.18 7.60
C THR A 67 3.45 -9.19 6.49
N GLU A 68 2.77 -10.33 6.29
CA GLU A 68 1.71 -10.47 5.27
C GLU A 68 0.35 -10.18 5.87
N PHE A 69 -0.45 -9.41 5.13
CA PHE A 69 -1.79 -8.99 5.52
C PHE A 69 -2.81 -9.34 4.42
N GLN A 70 -4.04 -9.61 4.80
CA GLN A 70 -5.11 -9.91 3.85
C GLN A 70 -5.62 -8.66 3.11
N SER A 71 -5.54 -7.48 3.74
CA SER A 71 -6.06 -6.22 3.21
C SER A 71 -5.27 -5.01 3.72
N GLY A 72 -5.61 -3.81 3.23
CA GLY A 72 -4.95 -2.57 3.64
C GLY A 72 -5.22 -2.12 5.09
N PRO A 73 -6.48 -2.15 5.59
CA PRO A 73 -6.78 -1.64 6.93
C PRO A 73 -5.93 -2.22 8.05
N PRO A 74 -5.67 -3.55 8.17
CA PRO A 74 -4.79 -4.10 9.20
C PRO A 74 -3.34 -3.60 9.13
N GLN A 75 -2.85 -3.15 7.96
CA GLN A 75 -1.52 -2.55 7.85
C GLN A 75 -1.44 -1.20 8.57
N PHE A 76 -2.53 -0.41 8.57
CA PHE A 76 -2.59 0.83 9.32
C PHE A 76 -2.57 0.61 10.84
N GLU A 77 -3.14 -0.47 11.33
CA GLU A 77 -2.98 -0.89 12.73
C GLU A 77 -1.51 -1.20 13.04
N GLY A 78 -0.82 -1.85 12.11
CA GLY A 78 0.63 -2.10 12.21
C GLY A 78 1.48 -0.83 12.20
N LEU A 79 1.15 0.16 11.35
CA LEU A 79 1.81 1.47 11.32
C LEU A 79 1.58 2.23 12.63
N ALA A 80 0.33 2.27 13.11
CA ALA A 80 -0.05 2.95 14.36
C ALA A 80 0.61 2.33 15.61
N ALA A 81 0.92 1.04 15.55
CA ALA A 81 1.58 0.30 16.64
C ALA A 81 3.11 0.25 16.51
N ASP A 82 3.71 1.02 15.61
CA ASP A 82 5.15 1.00 15.29
C ASP A 82 5.71 -0.39 14.91
N LYS A 83 4.83 -1.24 14.33
CA LYS A 83 5.19 -2.59 13.87
C LYS A 83 5.52 -2.65 12.39
N LEU A 84 5.22 -1.58 11.65
CA LEU A 84 5.58 -1.42 10.25
C LEU A 84 6.28 -0.09 10.04
N ASP A 85 7.30 -0.09 9.20
CA ASP A 85 7.97 1.11 8.71
C ASP A 85 7.50 1.45 7.30
N PHE A 86 7.29 0.42 6.45
CA PHE A 86 6.79 0.57 5.09
C PHE A 86 5.56 -0.30 4.83
N SER A 87 4.70 0.19 3.93
CA SER A 87 3.47 -0.49 3.52
C SER A 87 3.11 -0.13 2.08
N GLN A 88 2.35 -1.01 1.41
CA GLN A 88 1.66 -0.68 0.15
C GLN A 88 0.19 -1.02 0.28
N VAL A 89 -0.66 -0.03 0.04
CA VAL A 89 -2.11 -0.14 0.21
C VAL A 89 -2.86 0.65 -0.85
N GLY A 90 -4.14 0.34 -1.03
CA GLY A 90 -5.04 1.13 -1.89
C GLY A 90 -5.47 2.44 -1.24
N ASN A 91 -6.19 3.24 -2.00
CA ASN A 91 -6.64 4.59 -1.64
C ASN A 91 -7.51 4.65 -0.37
N SER A 92 -8.48 3.77 -0.24
CA SER A 92 -9.45 3.82 0.86
C SER A 92 -8.83 3.60 2.24
N PRO A 93 -7.94 2.61 2.46
CA PRO A 93 -7.21 2.48 3.72
C PRO A 93 -6.39 3.71 4.09
N VAL A 94 -5.78 4.39 3.11
CA VAL A 94 -5.01 5.64 3.33
C VAL A 94 -5.91 6.73 3.89
N ILE A 95 -7.07 6.96 3.26
CA ILE A 95 -8.08 7.94 3.70
C ILE A 95 -8.54 7.64 5.13
N ALA A 96 -8.86 6.37 5.41
CA ALA A 96 -9.30 5.97 6.74
C ALA A 96 -8.19 6.14 7.80
N GLY A 97 -6.94 5.81 7.46
CA GLY A 97 -5.78 5.99 8.33
C GLY A 97 -5.51 7.46 8.65
N GLN A 98 -5.53 8.33 7.65
CA GLN A 98 -5.39 9.78 7.84
C GLN A 98 -6.54 10.36 8.69
N ALA A 99 -7.77 9.95 8.41
CA ALA A 99 -8.94 10.37 9.20
C ALA A 99 -8.86 9.88 10.65
N ALA A 100 -8.25 8.74 10.91
CA ALA A 100 -7.97 8.23 12.25
C ALA A 100 -6.79 8.93 12.94
N GLY A 101 -6.04 9.78 12.24
CA GLY A 101 -4.89 10.51 12.79
C GLY A 101 -3.61 9.66 12.89
N ILE A 102 -3.51 8.58 12.13
CA ILE A 102 -2.30 7.76 12.05
C ILE A 102 -1.24 8.56 11.29
N ASP A 103 -0.02 8.56 11.83
CA ASP A 103 1.10 9.35 11.31
C ASP A 103 1.91 8.56 10.29
N PHE A 104 1.78 8.94 9.01
CA PHE A 104 2.47 8.33 7.87
C PHE A 104 2.65 9.34 6.73
N LYS A 105 3.48 8.99 5.76
CA LYS A 105 3.62 9.72 4.47
C LYS A 105 3.34 8.79 3.30
N GLU A 106 2.64 9.32 2.29
CA GLU A 106 2.56 8.74 0.95
C GLU A 106 3.80 9.17 0.16
N ILE A 107 4.68 8.22 -0.15
CA ILE A 107 5.99 8.49 -0.76
C ILE A 107 6.10 8.10 -2.23
N GLY A 108 5.05 7.52 -2.80
CA GLY A 108 4.98 7.16 -4.21
C GLY A 108 3.69 6.47 -4.61
N LEU A 109 3.34 6.61 -5.88
CA LEU A 109 2.23 5.89 -6.52
C LEU A 109 2.71 4.49 -6.92
N SER A 110 2.01 3.44 -6.49
CA SER A 110 2.34 2.04 -6.80
C SER A 110 1.47 1.41 -7.90
N GLN A 111 0.29 1.97 -8.16
CA GLN A 111 -0.61 1.63 -9.28
C GLN A 111 -1.67 2.72 -9.47
N ASP A 112 -2.25 2.83 -10.67
CA ASP A 112 -3.38 3.73 -10.91
C ASP A 112 -4.73 3.13 -10.50
N GLY A 113 -4.85 1.80 -10.57
CA GLY A 113 -5.96 1.02 -10.03
C GLY A 113 -7.26 1.10 -10.84
N LEU A 114 -7.23 1.46 -12.13
CA LEU A 114 -8.45 1.55 -12.95
C LEU A 114 -9.17 0.20 -13.07
N LYS A 115 -8.43 -0.89 -13.26
CA LYS A 115 -8.98 -2.27 -13.38
C LYS A 115 -8.74 -3.12 -12.13
N ALA A 116 -8.27 -2.53 -11.05
CA ALA A 116 -7.85 -3.29 -9.88
C ALA A 116 -9.00 -3.79 -9.01
N ASN A 117 -10.17 -3.14 -9.06
CA ASN A 117 -11.36 -3.49 -8.26
C ASN A 117 -12.55 -3.83 -9.15
N GLY A 118 -13.42 -4.72 -8.65
CA GLY A 118 -14.66 -5.08 -9.31
C GLY A 118 -15.65 -5.77 -8.37
N ILE A 119 -16.86 -6.01 -8.87
CA ILE A 119 -17.86 -6.83 -8.19
C ILE A 119 -18.01 -8.15 -8.97
N LEU A 120 -17.76 -9.26 -8.29
CA LEU A 120 -17.97 -10.60 -8.78
C LEU A 120 -19.39 -11.07 -8.48
N VAL A 121 -19.98 -11.77 -9.44
CA VAL A 121 -21.24 -12.52 -9.30
C VAL A 121 -21.06 -13.92 -9.89
N LYS A 122 -21.88 -14.88 -9.48
CA LYS A 122 -21.91 -16.21 -10.09
C LYS A 122 -22.47 -16.14 -11.51
N LYS A 123 -21.87 -16.85 -12.45
CA LYS A 123 -22.45 -17.06 -13.79
C LYS A 123 -23.83 -17.71 -13.64
N GLY A 124 -24.83 -17.16 -14.29
CA GLY A 124 -26.21 -17.67 -14.20
C GLY A 124 -26.96 -17.30 -12.92
N SER A 125 -26.44 -16.44 -12.06
CA SER A 125 -27.12 -15.98 -10.83
C SER A 125 -28.36 -15.11 -11.07
N GLY A 126 -28.56 -14.62 -12.31
CA GLY A 126 -29.60 -13.64 -12.62
C GLY A 126 -29.26 -12.22 -12.24
N ILE A 127 -28.06 -11.95 -11.71
CA ILE A 127 -27.53 -10.61 -11.43
C ILE A 127 -26.74 -10.16 -12.67
N ASN A 128 -27.31 -9.26 -13.47
CA ASN A 128 -26.75 -8.82 -14.75
C ASN A 128 -26.51 -7.31 -14.82
N ASP A 129 -27.08 -6.55 -13.89
CA ASP A 129 -26.94 -5.10 -13.78
C ASP A 129 -26.65 -4.70 -12.33
N ILE A 130 -25.98 -3.58 -12.13
CA ILE A 130 -25.65 -3.07 -10.78
C ILE A 130 -26.90 -2.79 -9.92
N LYS A 131 -28.06 -2.55 -10.54
CA LYS A 131 -29.35 -2.40 -9.84
C LYS A 131 -29.87 -3.70 -9.26
N ASP A 132 -29.46 -4.84 -9.82
CA ASP A 132 -29.84 -6.18 -9.34
C ASP A 132 -29.19 -6.51 -7.98
N LEU A 133 -28.25 -5.69 -7.52
CA LEU A 133 -27.67 -5.80 -6.17
C LEU A 133 -28.66 -5.46 -5.06
N LYS A 134 -29.82 -4.87 -5.37
CA LYS A 134 -30.86 -4.58 -4.38
C LYS A 134 -31.34 -5.87 -3.68
N GLY A 135 -31.27 -5.87 -2.35
CA GLY A 135 -31.62 -7.02 -1.50
C GLY A 135 -30.60 -8.16 -1.50
N LYS A 136 -29.51 -8.07 -2.28
CA LYS A 136 -28.47 -9.10 -2.36
C LYS A 136 -27.48 -9.02 -1.21
N LYS A 137 -26.90 -10.16 -0.85
CA LYS A 137 -25.79 -10.27 0.09
C LYS A 137 -24.48 -10.01 -0.64
N VAL A 138 -23.86 -8.89 -0.38
CA VAL A 138 -22.58 -8.48 -1.01
C VAL A 138 -21.48 -8.47 0.02
N ALA A 139 -20.49 -9.36 -0.13
CA ALA A 139 -19.32 -9.36 0.75
C ALA A 139 -18.32 -8.29 0.35
N VAL A 140 -17.66 -7.72 1.37
CA VAL A 140 -16.54 -6.78 1.21
C VAL A 140 -15.75 -6.64 2.50
N ALA A 141 -14.44 -6.46 2.42
CA ALA A 141 -13.62 -6.12 3.57
C ALA A 141 -13.79 -4.62 3.92
N LYS A 142 -14.23 -4.34 5.16
CA LYS A 142 -14.47 -2.96 5.64
C LYS A 142 -13.22 -2.09 5.47
N GLY A 143 -13.40 -0.88 4.94
CA GLY A 143 -12.35 0.12 4.77
C GLY A 143 -11.32 -0.20 3.68
N SER A 144 -11.48 -1.30 2.91
CA SER A 144 -10.64 -1.63 1.76
C SER A 144 -10.99 -0.80 0.52
N SER A 145 -10.18 -0.89 -0.54
CA SER A 145 -10.51 -0.30 -1.84
C SER A 145 -11.79 -0.91 -2.44
N GLY A 146 -12.04 -2.18 -2.21
CA GLY A 146 -13.30 -2.84 -2.59
C GLY A 146 -14.52 -2.29 -1.86
N PHE A 147 -14.34 -1.83 -0.61
CA PHE A 147 -15.40 -1.16 0.16
C PHE A 147 -15.81 0.16 -0.49
N ASP A 148 -14.83 1.03 -0.78
CA ASP A 148 -15.09 2.29 -1.49
C ASP A 148 -15.73 2.02 -2.87
N PHE A 149 -15.19 1.04 -3.59
CA PHE A 149 -15.71 0.64 -4.90
C PHE A 149 -17.19 0.22 -4.83
N LEU A 150 -17.55 -0.65 -3.87
CA LEU A 150 -18.93 -1.09 -3.66
C LEU A 150 -19.89 0.08 -3.42
N TYR A 151 -19.52 0.99 -2.53
CA TYR A 151 -20.36 2.14 -2.21
C TYR A 151 -20.53 3.08 -3.41
N LYS A 152 -19.48 3.23 -4.23
CA LYS A 152 -19.57 3.99 -5.48
C LYS A 152 -20.48 3.34 -6.51
N VAL A 153 -20.45 2.00 -6.61
CA VAL A 153 -21.38 1.24 -7.47
C VAL A 153 -22.82 1.37 -6.98
N ILE A 154 -23.06 1.29 -5.67
CA ILE A 154 -24.38 1.48 -5.06
C ILE A 154 -24.94 2.87 -5.39
N ASP A 155 -24.11 3.92 -5.22
CA ASP A 155 -24.48 5.30 -5.56
C ASP A 155 -24.82 5.45 -7.05
N LYS A 156 -23.97 4.88 -7.93
CA LYS A 156 -24.20 4.90 -9.39
C LYS A 156 -25.44 4.12 -9.82
N ALA A 157 -25.80 3.07 -9.09
CA ALA A 157 -27.04 2.31 -9.32
C ALA A 157 -28.31 3.08 -8.87
N GLY A 158 -28.15 4.23 -8.20
CA GLY A 158 -29.25 4.96 -7.58
C GLY A 158 -29.83 4.26 -6.35
N LEU A 159 -29.08 3.34 -5.74
CA LEU A 159 -29.43 2.62 -4.53
C LEU A 159 -28.89 3.33 -3.28
N LYS A 160 -29.47 3.01 -2.12
CA LYS A 160 -28.91 3.36 -0.82
C LYS A 160 -28.12 2.18 -0.27
N PRO A 161 -27.10 2.40 0.58
CA PRO A 161 -26.41 1.30 1.24
C PRO A 161 -27.35 0.34 2.00
N SER A 162 -28.47 0.86 2.53
CA SER A 162 -29.52 0.07 3.19
C SER A 162 -30.34 -0.83 2.23
N ASP A 163 -30.26 -0.60 0.92
CA ASP A 163 -30.92 -1.44 -0.08
C ASP A 163 -30.12 -2.71 -0.39
N VAL A 164 -28.88 -2.84 0.11
CA VAL A 164 -27.96 -3.95 -0.12
C VAL A 164 -27.57 -4.57 1.22
N ASN A 165 -27.58 -5.91 1.31
CA ASN A 165 -27.13 -6.61 2.51
C ASN A 165 -25.61 -6.73 2.50
N ILE A 166 -24.90 -5.71 2.99
CA ILE A 166 -23.44 -5.67 3.01
C ILE A 166 -22.91 -6.56 4.13
N ILE A 167 -22.14 -7.59 3.77
CA ILE A 167 -21.52 -8.55 4.68
C ILE A 167 -20.02 -8.23 4.76
N GLN A 168 -19.54 -7.92 5.95
CA GLN A 168 -18.13 -7.58 6.16
C GLN A 168 -17.32 -8.85 6.38
N LEU A 169 -16.54 -9.26 5.36
CA LEU A 169 -15.68 -10.42 5.35
C LEU A 169 -14.30 -10.06 4.78
N GLN A 170 -13.25 -10.59 5.39
CA GLN A 170 -11.92 -10.57 4.80
C GLN A 170 -11.84 -11.55 3.62
N PRO A 171 -10.88 -11.40 2.69
CA PRO A 171 -10.80 -12.25 1.49
C PRO A 171 -10.83 -13.75 1.76
N ASP A 172 -10.15 -14.22 2.81
CA ASP A 172 -10.08 -15.64 3.16
C ASP A 172 -11.43 -16.20 3.67
N GLU A 173 -12.30 -15.34 4.20
CA GLU A 173 -13.66 -15.68 4.63
C GLU A 173 -14.66 -15.53 3.47
N ALA A 174 -14.50 -14.46 2.66
CA ALA A 174 -15.39 -14.13 1.56
C ALA A 174 -15.30 -15.15 0.42
N MET A 175 -14.09 -15.65 0.12
CA MET A 175 -13.90 -16.60 -0.97
C MET A 175 -14.71 -17.90 -0.81
N PRO A 176 -14.62 -18.64 0.31
CA PRO A 176 -15.46 -19.84 0.50
C PRO A 176 -16.95 -19.50 0.62
N ALA A 177 -17.33 -18.34 1.19
CA ALA A 177 -18.72 -17.90 1.24
C ALA A 177 -19.29 -17.63 -0.17
N PHE A 178 -18.49 -17.05 -1.06
CA PHE A 178 -18.84 -16.84 -2.46
C PHE A 178 -18.96 -18.19 -3.20
N ASP A 179 -17.99 -19.09 -3.02
CA ASP A 179 -17.96 -20.40 -3.68
C ASP A 179 -19.15 -21.28 -3.28
N SER A 180 -19.59 -21.23 -2.04
CA SER A 180 -20.75 -21.97 -1.56
C SER A 180 -22.10 -21.31 -1.90
N GLY A 181 -22.10 -20.05 -2.38
CA GLY A 181 -23.34 -19.28 -2.61
C GLY A 181 -23.97 -18.73 -1.32
N ALA A 182 -23.23 -18.69 -0.21
CA ALA A 182 -23.68 -18.04 1.03
C ALA A 182 -23.82 -16.52 0.88
N ILE A 183 -23.10 -15.93 -0.08
CA ILE A 183 -23.21 -14.55 -0.56
C ILE A 183 -23.49 -14.52 -2.06
N ASP A 184 -24.22 -13.50 -2.52
CA ASP A 184 -24.65 -13.36 -3.91
C ASP A 184 -23.61 -12.67 -4.79
N ALA A 185 -22.84 -11.73 -4.21
CA ALA A 185 -21.81 -10.97 -4.88
C ALA A 185 -20.63 -10.68 -3.95
N TRP A 186 -19.47 -10.37 -4.54
CA TRP A 186 -18.25 -10.07 -3.80
C TRP A 186 -17.53 -8.87 -4.41
N SER A 187 -17.47 -7.76 -3.66
CA SER A 187 -16.65 -6.61 -4.04
C SER A 187 -15.22 -6.82 -3.59
N ILE A 188 -14.30 -6.95 -4.56
CA ILE A 188 -12.93 -7.41 -4.33
C ILE A 188 -11.97 -6.83 -5.38
N TRP A 189 -10.70 -7.09 -5.22
CA TRP A 189 -9.59 -6.66 -6.08
C TRP A 189 -8.79 -7.83 -6.64
N GLU A 190 -7.83 -7.52 -7.52
CA GLU A 190 -6.88 -8.53 -8.03
C GLU A 190 -5.96 -9.08 -6.93
N PRO A 191 -5.62 -10.38 -6.91
CA PRO A 191 -5.82 -11.38 -7.98
C PRO A 191 -7.16 -12.13 -7.93
N PHE A 192 -8.04 -11.83 -6.97
CA PHE A 192 -9.28 -12.59 -6.76
C PHE A 192 -10.25 -12.47 -7.93
N LEU A 193 -10.32 -11.30 -8.59
CA LEU A 193 -11.12 -11.09 -9.80
C LEU A 193 -10.72 -12.10 -10.89
N SER A 194 -9.44 -12.10 -11.27
CA SER A 194 -8.89 -13.00 -12.29
C SER A 194 -9.01 -14.46 -11.88
N LEU A 195 -8.74 -14.80 -10.62
CA LEU A 195 -8.83 -16.16 -10.11
C LEU A 195 -10.24 -16.72 -10.29
N LYS A 196 -11.27 -15.94 -9.95
CA LYS A 196 -12.67 -16.41 -10.01
C LYS A 196 -13.29 -16.37 -11.40
N THR A 197 -12.82 -15.49 -12.28
CA THR A 197 -13.36 -15.37 -13.64
C THR A 197 -12.74 -16.34 -14.63
N ILE A 198 -11.45 -16.65 -14.50
CA ILE A 198 -10.72 -17.54 -15.41
C ILE A 198 -10.92 -19.00 -15.02
N LYS A 199 -10.74 -19.34 -13.75
CA LYS A 199 -10.79 -20.73 -13.26
C LYS A 199 -12.10 -21.10 -12.56
N GLY A 200 -12.92 -20.11 -12.23
CA GLY A 200 -14.17 -20.31 -11.52
C GLY A 200 -15.41 -20.10 -12.40
N ASP A 201 -16.51 -20.08 -11.73
CA ASP A 201 -17.86 -19.90 -12.28
C ASP A 201 -18.38 -18.45 -12.09
N ALA A 202 -17.47 -17.50 -11.87
CA ALA A 202 -17.81 -16.10 -11.66
C ALA A 202 -17.70 -15.25 -12.94
N ALA A 203 -18.43 -14.15 -12.95
CA ALA A 203 -18.31 -13.06 -13.90
C ALA A 203 -18.10 -11.74 -13.17
N ILE A 204 -17.41 -10.79 -13.79
CA ILE A 204 -17.35 -9.41 -13.31
C ILE A 204 -18.67 -8.74 -13.71
N LEU A 205 -19.44 -8.30 -12.70
CA LEU A 205 -20.65 -7.52 -12.91
C LEU A 205 -20.29 -6.10 -13.36
N VAL A 206 -19.30 -5.53 -12.71
CA VAL A 206 -18.78 -4.18 -12.99
C VAL A 206 -17.37 -4.07 -12.44
N ASP A 207 -16.49 -3.35 -13.16
CA ASP A 207 -15.15 -2.97 -12.73
C ASP A 207 -14.94 -1.45 -12.75
N GLY A 208 -13.74 -1.00 -12.37
CA GLY A 208 -13.42 0.42 -12.30
C GLY A 208 -13.40 1.09 -13.67
N GLU A 209 -12.97 0.39 -14.74
CA GLU A 209 -12.96 0.92 -16.10
C GLU A 209 -14.36 1.25 -16.61
N GLN A 210 -15.34 0.36 -16.36
CA GLN A 210 -16.73 0.55 -16.77
C GLN A 210 -17.43 1.73 -16.07
N ILE A 211 -16.94 2.15 -14.91
CA ILE A 211 -17.54 3.27 -14.16
C ILE A 211 -16.61 4.47 -14.02
N ASP A 212 -15.45 4.47 -14.71
CA ASP A 212 -14.42 5.50 -14.66
C ASP A 212 -13.98 5.80 -13.22
N LYS A 213 -13.75 4.73 -12.43
CA LYS A 213 -13.34 4.84 -11.02
C LYS A 213 -11.92 4.32 -10.84
N TYR A 214 -11.00 5.24 -10.65
CA TYR A 214 -9.64 4.92 -10.24
C TYR A 214 -9.59 4.58 -8.76
N SER A 215 -8.78 3.57 -8.44
CA SER A 215 -8.50 3.14 -7.07
C SER A 215 -6.98 3.04 -6.89
N PRO A 216 -6.27 4.18 -6.84
CA PRO A 216 -4.82 4.20 -6.82
C PRO A 216 -4.26 3.47 -5.60
N GLY A 217 -3.07 2.89 -5.77
CA GLY A 217 -2.30 2.31 -4.68
C GLY A 217 -1.08 3.17 -4.37
N PHE A 218 -0.71 3.20 -3.10
CA PHE A 218 0.37 4.04 -2.60
C PHE A 218 1.42 3.23 -1.86
N THR A 219 2.67 3.67 -1.98
CA THR A 219 3.75 3.26 -1.10
C THR A 219 3.80 4.24 0.07
N LEU A 220 3.77 3.70 1.28
CA LEU A 220 3.72 4.45 2.53
C LEU A 220 4.97 4.23 3.35
N VAL A 221 5.29 5.23 4.17
CA VAL A 221 6.30 5.13 5.22
C VAL A 221 5.76 5.75 6.51
N ARG A 222 6.07 5.20 7.67
CA ARG A 222 5.80 5.81 8.97
C ARG A 222 6.58 7.13 9.08
N SER A 223 5.92 8.24 9.46
CA SER A 223 6.54 9.57 9.43
C SER A 223 7.82 9.65 10.27
N GLN A 224 7.79 9.15 11.50
CA GLN A 224 8.96 9.12 12.37
C GLN A 224 10.14 8.36 11.75
N PHE A 225 9.88 7.23 11.06
CA PHE A 225 10.93 6.50 10.35
C PHE A 225 11.53 7.35 9.22
N ALA A 226 10.67 8.03 8.44
CA ALA A 226 11.11 8.89 7.34
C ALA A 226 11.96 10.09 7.82
N GLU A 227 11.65 10.64 8.97
CA GLU A 227 12.42 11.73 9.60
C GLU A 227 13.79 11.26 10.12
N GLN A 228 13.81 10.09 10.75
CA GLN A 228 15.04 9.54 11.34
C GLN A 228 15.98 8.91 10.30
N TYR A 229 15.43 8.27 9.26
CA TYR A 229 16.18 7.47 8.28
C TYR A 229 15.81 7.82 6.82
N PRO A 230 15.93 9.10 6.40
CA PRO A 230 15.50 9.54 5.07
C PRO A 230 16.27 8.86 3.93
N ASP A 231 17.53 8.51 4.14
CA ASP A 231 18.34 7.82 3.13
C ASP A 231 17.84 6.37 2.91
N GLU A 232 17.33 5.72 3.97
CA GLU A 232 16.76 4.38 3.88
C GLU A 232 15.42 4.37 3.15
N VAL A 233 14.63 5.43 3.29
CA VAL A 233 13.40 5.60 2.48
C VAL A 233 13.73 5.71 1.00
N ILE A 234 14.76 6.48 0.63
CA ILE A 234 15.22 6.59 -0.76
C ILE A 234 15.75 5.24 -1.25
N ARG A 235 16.49 4.50 -0.42
CA ARG A 235 17.02 3.17 -0.71
C ARG A 235 15.89 2.16 -0.95
N PHE A 236 14.86 2.16 -0.10
CA PHE A 236 13.65 1.35 -0.28
C PHE A 236 13.02 1.59 -1.66
N LEU A 237 12.78 2.86 -2.02
CA LEU A 237 12.17 3.22 -3.30
C LEU A 237 13.03 2.83 -4.51
N LYS A 238 14.37 2.86 -4.40
CA LYS A 238 15.28 2.38 -5.44
C LYS A 238 15.20 0.86 -5.64
N VAL A 239 15.11 0.09 -4.55
CA VAL A 239 14.93 -1.37 -4.64
C VAL A 239 13.57 -1.70 -5.24
N TYR A 240 12.53 -0.97 -4.85
CA TYR A 240 11.19 -1.13 -5.41
C TYR A 240 11.17 -0.74 -6.91
N ASP A 241 11.82 0.34 -7.32
CA ASP A 241 11.97 0.76 -8.72
C ASP A 241 12.61 -0.33 -9.59
N LYS A 242 13.69 -0.95 -9.06
CA LYS A 242 14.32 -2.10 -9.71
C LYS A 242 13.32 -3.25 -9.93
N ALA A 243 12.45 -3.51 -8.97
CA ALA A 243 11.45 -4.57 -9.07
C ALA A 243 10.36 -4.23 -10.11
N VAL A 244 9.88 -2.99 -10.13
CA VAL A 244 8.95 -2.48 -11.15
C VAL A 244 9.54 -2.61 -12.55
N LYS A 245 10.75 -2.09 -12.76
CA LYS A 245 11.48 -2.18 -14.05
C LYS A 245 11.68 -3.62 -14.48
N TRP A 246 12.09 -4.51 -13.54
CA TRP A 246 12.29 -5.92 -13.85
C TRP A 246 10.97 -6.59 -14.27
N GLN A 247 9.87 -6.36 -13.56
CA GLN A 247 8.57 -6.93 -13.93
C GLN A 247 8.13 -6.46 -15.32
N LYS A 248 8.27 -5.16 -15.63
CA LYS A 248 7.91 -4.58 -16.92
C LYS A 248 8.73 -5.16 -18.07
N THR A 249 10.03 -5.36 -17.87
CA THR A 249 10.95 -5.85 -18.91
C THR A 249 11.01 -7.37 -19.05
N HIS A 250 10.58 -8.12 -18.03
CA HIS A 250 10.65 -9.58 -18.00
C HIS A 250 9.28 -10.23 -17.75
N LYS A 251 8.23 -9.77 -18.45
CA LYS A 251 6.83 -10.18 -18.22
C LYS A 251 6.65 -11.70 -18.09
N LYS A 252 7.19 -12.49 -19.01
CA LYS A 252 7.09 -13.97 -18.96
C LYS A 252 7.69 -14.55 -17.68
N ARG A 253 8.88 -14.07 -17.28
CA ARG A 253 9.53 -14.51 -16.03
C ARG A 253 8.79 -14.04 -14.78
N ALA A 254 8.16 -12.88 -14.83
CA ALA A 254 7.31 -12.40 -13.76
C ALA A 254 6.07 -13.29 -13.58
N VAL A 255 5.41 -13.68 -14.67
CA VAL A 255 4.30 -14.63 -14.67
C VAL A 255 4.74 -15.96 -14.03
N GLU A 256 5.86 -16.52 -14.46
CA GLU A 256 6.41 -17.78 -13.90
C GLU A 256 6.72 -17.66 -12.40
N ALA A 257 7.33 -16.54 -12.00
CA ALA A 257 7.66 -16.30 -10.60
C ALA A 257 6.40 -16.22 -9.73
N TYR A 258 5.42 -15.40 -10.10
CA TYR A 258 4.18 -15.25 -9.33
C TYR A 258 3.34 -16.52 -9.32
N ALA A 259 3.26 -17.24 -10.44
CA ALA A 259 2.57 -18.52 -10.51
C ALA A 259 3.15 -19.52 -9.50
N LYS A 260 4.47 -19.57 -9.38
CA LYS A 260 5.16 -20.40 -8.39
C LYS A 260 4.94 -19.91 -6.95
N ILE A 261 5.12 -18.61 -6.70
CA ILE A 261 5.03 -18.01 -5.36
C ILE A 261 3.64 -18.22 -4.75
N LYS A 262 2.59 -17.99 -5.53
CA LYS A 262 1.19 -18.04 -5.06
C LYS A 262 0.45 -19.33 -5.46
N ASN A 263 1.13 -20.27 -6.09
CA ASN A 263 0.53 -21.51 -6.61
C ASN A 263 -0.71 -21.24 -7.48
N LEU A 264 -0.57 -20.31 -8.42
CA LEU A 264 -1.62 -19.91 -9.36
C LEU A 264 -1.31 -20.37 -10.78
N ASP A 265 -2.35 -20.59 -11.59
CA ASP A 265 -2.18 -20.80 -13.02
C ASP A 265 -1.59 -19.58 -13.71
N LYS A 266 -0.71 -19.79 -14.69
CA LYS A 266 -0.07 -18.71 -15.44
C LYS A 266 -1.07 -17.79 -16.12
N GLU A 267 -2.18 -18.33 -16.65
CA GLU A 267 -3.25 -17.56 -17.28
C GLU A 267 -3.89 -16.56 -16.31
N VAL A 268 -4.14 -16.99 -15.07
CA VAL A 268 -4.64 -16.10 -14.00
C VAL A 268 -3.63 -14.98 -13.72
N VAL A 269 -2.35 -15.35 -13.58
CA VAL A 269 -1.29 -14.37 -13.32
C VAL A 269 -1.13 -13.39 -14.47
N GLU A 270 -1.17 -13.84 -15.74
CA GLU A 270 -1.12 -12.99 -16.91
C GLU A 270 -2.25 -11.95 -16.92
N ASN A 271 -3.48 -12.39 -16.61
CA ASN A 271 -4.63 -11.49 -16.54
C ASN A 271 -4.47 -10.44 -15.41
N VAL A 272 -4.04 -10.87 -14.23
CA VAL A 272 -3.75 -9.95 -13.12
C VAL A 272 -2.73 -8.88 -13.53
N LEU A 273 -1.61 -9.30 -14.15
CA LEU A 273 -0.56 -8.36 -14.57
C LEU A 273 -0.98 -7.43 -15.72
N ASN A 274 -1.99 -7.81 -16.50
CA ASN A 274 -2.59 -6.95 -17.51
C ASN A 274 -3.58 -5.93 -16.90
N ASN A 275 -4.21 -6.27 -15.77
CA ASN A 275 -5.16 -5.42 -15.08
C ASN A 275 -4.50 -4.49 -14.04
N THR A 276 -3.27 -4.79 -13.63
CA THR A 276 -2.55 -4.04 -12.57
C THR A 276 -1.18 -3.61 -13.05
N GLU A 277 -1.10 -2.48 -13.76
CA GLU A 277 0.19 -1.92 -14.14
C GLU A 277 0.95 -1.40 -12.90
N PRO A 278 2.15 -1.94 -12.62
CA PRO A 278 2.94 -1.50 -11.49
C PRO A 278 3.61 -0.16 -11.77
N LEU A 279 3.58 0.73 -10.80
CA LEU A 279 4.19 2.05 -10.84
C LEU A 279 5.18 2.23 -9.69
N ASN A 280 6.13 3.13 -9.87
CA ASN A 280 6.95 3.75 -8.83
C ASN A 280 7.20 5.19 -9.26
N GLU A 281 6.19 6.03 -9.08
CA GLU A 281 6.14 7.38 -9.65
C GLU A 281 5.71 8.41 -8.60
N PRO A 282 6.03 9.71 -8.81
CA PRO A 282 5.47 10.76 -7.97
C PRO A 282 3.94 10.78 -8.05
N ILE A 283 3.31 11.07 -6.92
CA ILE A 283 1.85 11.25 -6.82
C ILE A 283 1.52 12.59 -7.49
N THR A 284 0.75 12.54 -8.58
CA THR A 284 0.40 13.71 -9.39
C THR A 284 -0.82 14.44 -8.82
N ASP A 285 -1.01 15.70 -9.22
CA ASP A 285 -2.20 16.49 -8.85
C ASP A 285 -3.51 15.81 -9.31
N ARG A 286 -3.50 15.05 -10.41
CA ARG A 286 -4.65 14.25 -10.85
C ARG A 286 -4.98 13.17 -9.81
N ILE A 287 -3.99 12.44 -9.34
CA ILE A 287 -4.18 11.39 -8.32
C ILE A 287 -4.64 11.99 -6.99
N ILE A 288 -4.05 13.12 -6.58
CA ILE A 288 -4.47 13.85 -5.37
C ILE A 288 -5.95 14.26 -5.46
N ARG A 289 -6.39 14.80 -6.60
CA ARG A 289 -7.82 15.13 -6.79
C ARG A 289 -8.72 13.89 -6.72
N THR A 290 -8.35 12.80 -7.39
CA THR A 290 -9.10 11.55 -7.33
C THR A 290 -9.20 10.99 -5.90
N GLN A 291 -8.11 11.11 -5.14
CA GLN A 291 -8.05 10.71 -3.73
C GLN A 291 -8.95 11.61 -2.87
N GLN A 292 -8.94 12.94 -3.11
CA GLN A 292 -9.79 13.88 -2.38
C GLN A 292 -11.28 13.62 -2.65
N GLU A 293 -11.67 13.41 -3.91
CA GLU A 293 -13.03 13.04 -4.27
C GLU A 293 -13.51 11.78 -3.54
N THR A 294 -12.60 10.81 -3.36
CA THR A 294 -12.87 9.59 -2.59
C THR A 294 -13.03 9.91 -1.09
N ALA A 295 -12.18 10.77 -0.53
CA ALA A 295 -12.26 11.18 0.87
C ALA A 295 -13.56 11.93 1.18
N ASP A 296 -13.94 12.89 0.31
CA ASP A 296 -15.18 13.65 0.44
C ASP A 296 -16.41 12.74 0.36
N PHE A 297 -16.36 11.74 -0.54
CA PHE A 297 -17.43 10.75 -0.67
C PHE A 297 -17.52 9.86 0.58
N GLN A 298 -16.42 9.41 1.14
CA GLN A 298 -16.39 8.62 2.38
C GLN A 298 -16.88 9.43 3.59
N TYR A 299 -16.53 10.70 3.66
CA TYR A 299 -17.04 11.60 4.69
C TYR A 299 -18.56 11.78 4.59
N LYS A 300 -19.09 12.05 3.38
CA LYS A 300 -20.54 12.14 3.11
C LYS A 300 -21.29 10.86 3.52
N LEU A 301 -20.69 9.70 3.32
CA LEU A 301 -21.23 8.41 3.72
C LEU A 301 -21.04 8.10 5.21
N LYS A 302 -20.37 8.97 5.97
CA LYS A 302 -19.96 8.74 7.37
C LYS A 302 -19.10 7.48 7.55
N ALA A 303 -18.37 7.08 6.51
CA ALA A 303 -17.37 6.00 6.57
C ALA A 303 -16.10 6.47 7.29
N ILE A 304 -15.79 7.79 7.20
CA ILE A 304 -14.82 8.50 8.04
C ILE A 304 -15.54 9.59 8.85
N ASN A 305 -14.94 9.96 9.98
CA ASN A 305 -15.59 10.83 10.99
C ASN A 305 -15.22 12.31 10.89
N LYS A 306 -14.28 12.68 10.01
CA LYS A 306 -13.85 14.06 9.77
C LYS A 306 -13.48 14.28 8.31
N GLU A 307 -13.58 15.52 7.84
CA GLU A 307 -12.99 15.96 6.58
C GLU A 307 -11.48 15.97 6.68
N ILE A 308 -10.79 15.59 5.60
CA ILE A 308 -9.34 15.58 5.51
C ILE A 308 -8.88 16.23 4.21
N ASP A 309 -7.72 16.87 4.23
CA ASP A 309 -6.97 17.23 3.04
C ASP A 309 -5.95 16.13 2.76
N VAL A 310 -6.21 15.33 1.73
CA VAL A 310 -5.34 14.19 1.37
C VAL A 310 -3.92 14.61 1.02
N LYS A 311 -3.69 15.88 0.67
CA LYS A 311 -2.39 16.41 0.31
C LYS A 311 -1.42 16.49 1.51
N GLU A 312 -1.95 16.58 2.73
CA GLU A 312 -1.13 16.72 3.95
C GLU A 312 -0.19 15.55 4.20
N VAL A 313 -0.56 14.35 3.73
CA VAL A 313 0.26 13.14 3.91
C VAL A 313 1.16 12.83 2.69
N VAL A 314 1.05 13.58 1.58
CA VAL A 314 1.84 13.34 0.37
C VAL A 314 3.22 13.96 0.49
N ASP A 315 4.27 13.13 0.33
CA ASP A 315 5.67 13.59 0.25
C ASP A 315 6.40 12.99 -0.96
N ASN A 316 6.35 13.71 -2.07
CA ASN A 316 7.05 13.34 -3.30
C ASN A 316 8.57 13.60 -3.26
N SER A 317 9.14 14.12 -2.17
CA SER A 317 10.55 14.46 -2.12
C SER A 317 11.44 13.22 -2.19
N PHE A 318 11.01 12.13 -1.54
CA PHE A 318 11.73 10.86 -1.51
C PHE A 318 11.77 10.19 -2.89
N ILE A 319 10.61 10.04 -3.54
CA ILE A 319 10.54 9.39 -4.86
C ILE A 319 11.31 10.18 -5.93
N LYS A 320 11.23 11.52 -5.89
CA LYS A 320 12.00 12.37 -6.81
C LYS A 320 13.52 12.20 -6.63
N LYS A 321 14.00 12.03 -5.39
CA LYS A 321 15.42 11.74 -5.12
C LYS A 321 15.79 10.32 -5.54
N ALA A 322 14.91 9.34 -5.31
CA ALA A 322 15.16 7.95 -5.70
C ALA A 322 15.31 7.78 -7.21
N LEU A 323 14.50 8.48 -8.01
CA LEU A 323 14.48 8.38 -9.48
C LEU A 323 15.58 9.21 -10.15
N LYS A 324 16.03 10.34 -9.56
CA LYS A 324 17.12 11.16 -10.12
C LYS A 324 18.49 10.46 -10.22
N GLY A 325 18.71 9.39 -9.48
CA GLY A 325 19.98 8.64 -9.51
C GLY A 325 20.00 7.47 -10.50
N GLY A 326 19.02 7.35 -11.40
CA GLY A 326 18.91 6.26 -12.38
C GLY A 326 19.42 6.57 -13.79
N ASP A 327 19.71 7.83 -14.09
CA ASP A 327 20.13 8.27 -15.46
C ASP A 327 21.66 8.33 -15.65
N ASP A 328 22.44 8.01 -14.61
CA ASP A 328 23.91 8.06 -14.66
C ASP A 328 24.54 6.64 -14.65
N LYS A 329 24.11 5.74 -15.58
CA LYS A 329 24.96 4.57 -15.95
C LYS A 329 24.55 4.00 -17.31
#